data_e0d3d3c5f314093845041a41526ab919
#
_entry.id   e0d3d3c5f314093845041a41526ab919
#
_cell.length_a   1.000
_cell.length_b   1.000
_cell.length_c   1.000
_cell.angle_alpha   90.00
_cell.angle_beta   90.00
_cell.angle_gamma   90.00
#
_symmetry.space_group_name_H-M   'P 1'
#
loop_
_entity.id
_entity.type
_entity.pdbx_description
1 polymer ?
#
loop_
_entity_poly.entity_id
_entity_poly.type
_entity_poly.pdbx_seq_one_letter_code
_entity_poly.pdbx_strand_id
1 'polypeptide(L)'
;MYQYYYVPAKKFSSREIKEMLISAGILTLAFSIAFSDLAFTRNLFLFIFFLPFALLIVSTAFVLHELGHKLVAQKYGCWAEYRMYPRGLLLALIVSFFGVVFAAPGAVYIAGNVSMEQNGKISAAGPLVNIGIALGFLPAVIFFPLSSVWVVCVFVCFINIMLGGFNMIPFYPLDGSKIFRWSKMVWAGMLTIIIMLGAIIYPYYVLIFSYLSSSAV
;
A
#
# COMPACT_ATOMS: atom_id res chain seq x y z
N MET A 1 -5.59 -13.45 39.04
CA MET A 1 -6.03 -12.07 38.69
C MET A 1 -4.89 -11.42 37.94
N TYR A 2 -4.90 -11.37 36.60
CA TYR A 2 -3.83 -10.74 35.84
C TYR A 2 -4.05 -9.23 35.85
N GLN A 3 -3.13 -8.52 36.46
CA GLN A 3 -3.12 -7.05 36.49
C GLN A 3 -2.66 -6.57 35.11
N TYR A 4 -3.58 -6.10 34.27
CA TYR A 4 -3.25 -5.47 33.02
C TYR A 4 -2.59 -4.13 33.32
N TYR A 5 -1.27 -4.05 33.13
CA TYR A 5 -0.57 -2.79 33.14
C TYR A 5 -0.97 -2.03 31.87
N TYR A 6 -1.69 -0.93 32.03
CA TYR A 6 -1.87 0.04 30.97
C TYR A 6 -0.49 0.64 30.63
N VAL A 7 0.14 0.14 29.59
CA VAL A 7 1.33 0.77 29.03
C VAL A 7 0.81 1.85 28.07
N PRO A 8 0.99 3.15 28.40
CA PRO A 8 0.59 4.20 27.47
C PRO A 8 1.33 3.97 26.15
N ALA A 9 0.58 3.72 25.09
CA ALA A 9 1.14 3.47 23.78
C ALA A 9 1.95 4.70 23.35
N LYS A 10 3.28 4.57 23.28
CA LYS A 10 4.10 5.60 22.62
C LYS A 10 3.57 5.75 21.22
N LYS A 11 3.29 6.98 20.79
CA LYS A 11 2.77 7.25 19.45
C LYS A 11 3.64 6.58 18.37
N PHE A 12 4.97 6.63 18.53
CA PHE A 12 5.96 5.94 17.69
C PHE A 12 7.17 5.54 18.52
N SER A 13 7.65 4.32 18.38
CA SER A 13 8.93 3.88 18.95
C SER A 13 10.05 4.10 17.92
N SER A 14 11.28 4.31 18.40
CA SER A 14 12.44 4.45 17.51
C SER A 14 12.67 3.18 16.67
N ARG A 15 12.34 2.00 17.24
CA ARG A 15 12.43 0.73 16.52
C ARG A 15 11.42 0.66 15.38
N GLU A 16 10.18 1.04 15.62
CA GLU A 16 9.13 1.08 14.61
C GLU A 16 9.48 2.00 13.45
N ILE A 17 9.91 3.23 13.77
CA ILE A 17 10.33 4.20 12.75
C ILE A 17 11.46 3.63 11.89
N LYS A 18 12.49 3.05 12.52
CA LYS A 18 13.61 2.41 11.81
C LYS A 18 13.13 1.29 10.90
N GLU A 19 12.31 0.38 11.41
CA GLU A 19 11.80 -0.77 10.64
C GLU A 19 10.90 -0.32 9.47
N MET A 20 10.07 0.70 9.68
CA MET A 20 9.22 1.27 8.62
C MET A 20 10.04 1.97 7.53
N LEU A 21 11.07 2.75 7.91
CA LEU A 21 11.97 3.39 6.96
C LEU A 21 12.78 2.38 6.15
N ILE A 22 13.27 1.30 6.78
CA ILE A 22 13.96 0.21 6.07
C ILE A 22 13.01 -0.45 5.07
N SER A 23 11.79 -0.78 5.49
CA SER A 23 10.79 -1.39 4.61
C SER A 23 10.44 -0.48 3.44
N ALA A 24 10.19 0.80 3.71
CA ALA A 24 9.91 1.79 2.67
C ALA A 24 11.09 1.94 1.69
N GLY A 25 12.32 1.99 2.19
CA GLY A 25 13.53 2.06 1.37
C GLY A 25 13.69 0.84 0.46
N ILE A 26 13.56 -0.37 1.01
CA ILE A 26 13.67 -1.61 0.22
C ILE A 26 12.56 -1.72 -0.82
N LEU A 27 11.31 -1.37 -0.47
CA LEU A 27 10.21 -1.35 -1.43
C LEU A 27 10.42 -0.30 -2.52
N THR A 28 10.94 0.88 -2.16
CA THR A 28 11.29 1.92 -3.14
C THR A 28 12.30 1.40 -4.16
N LEU A 29 13.34 0.72 -3.68
CA LEU A 29 14.33 0.08 -4.57
C LEU A 29 13.65 -0.99 -5.45
N ALA A 30 12.82 -1.86 -4.88
CA ALA A 30 12.13 -2.91 -5.62
C ALA A 30 11.21 -2.33 -6.72
N PHE A 31 10.42 -1.31 -6.41
CA PHE A 31 9.58 -0.63 -7.41
C PHE A 31 10.42 0.07 -8.48
N SER A 32 11.51 0.74 -8.09
CA SER A 32 12.39 1.40 -9.06
C SER A 32 13.08 0.40 -9.99
N ILE A 33 13.52 -0.76 -9.48
CA ILE A 33 14.07 -1.85 -10.29
C ILE A 33 13.02 -2.35 -11.30
N ALA A 34 11.81 -2.63 -10.83
CA ALA A 34 10.73 -3.13 -11.69
C ALA A 34 10.31 -2.11 -12.76
N PHE A 35 10.17 -0.82 -12.41
CA PHE A 35 9.76 0.22 -13.35
C PHE A 35 10.84 0.56 -14.39
N SER A 36 12.12 0.49 -14.01
CA SER A 36 13.23 0.77 -14.92
C SER A 36 13.59 -0.42 -15.80
N ASP A 37 12.99 -1.59 -15.53
CA ASP A 37 13.39 -2.86 -16.16
C ASP A 37 14.91 -3.09 -16.09
N LEU A 38 15.51 -2.77 -14.93
CA LEU A 38 16.96 -2.71 -14.73
C LEU A 38 17.67 -4.01 -15.10
N ALA A 39 16.99 -5.16 -14.90
CA ALA A 39 17.55 -6.48 -15.19
C ALA A 39 17.89 -6.64 -16.69
N PHE A 40 17.05 -6.10 -17.57
CA PHE A 40 17.17 -6.24 -19.02
C PHE A 40 17.84 -5.02 -19.67
N THR A 41 17.42 -3.81 -19.27
CA THR A 41 17.94 -2.56 -19.87
C THR A 41 19.31 -2.19 -19.36
N ARG A 42 19.67 -2.60 -18.13
CA ARG A 42 20.87 -2.15 -17.39
C ARG A 42 21.02 -0.62 -17.33
N ASN A 43 19.92 0.11 -17.51
CA ASN A 43 19.90 1.55 -17.56
C ASN A 43 19.82 2.15 -16.16
N LEU A 44 20.98 2.45 -15.58
CA LEU A 44 21.09 3.04 -14.25
C LEU A 44 20.42 4.44 -14.16
N PHE A 45 20.39 5.17 -15.27
CA PHE A 45 19.76 6.49 -15.32
C PHE A 45 18.23 6.35 -15.09
N LEU A 46 17.56 5.42 -15.78
CA LEU A 46 16.15 5.14 -15.57
C LEU A 46 15.85 4.68 -14.13
N PHE A 47 16.70 3.81 -13.59
CA PHE A 47 16.56 3.37 -12.20
C PHE A 47 16.58 4.56 -11.22
N ILE A 48 17.56 5.46 -11.35
CA ILE A 48 17.66 6.65 -10.50
C ILE A 48 16.47 7.59 -10.73
N PHE A 49 16.05 7.74 -11.98
CA PHE A 49 14.89 8.57 -12.36
C PHE A 49 13.59 8.08 -11.69
N PHE A 50 13.38 6.77 -11.59
CA PHE A 50 12.18 6.21 -10.97
C PHE A 50 12.19 6.22 -9.43
N LEU A 51 13.31 6.42 -8.75
CA LEU A 51 13.40 6.40 -7.29
C LEU A 51 12.40 7.37 -6.61
N PRO A 52 12.30 8.65 -6.97
CA PRO A 52 11.35 9.57 -6.31
C PRO A 52 9.89 9.18 -6.56
N PHE A 53 9.56 8.63 -7.72
CA PHE A 53 8.22 8.14 -8.03
C PHE A 53 7.88 6.88 -7.23
N ALA A 54 8.81 5.94 -7.15
CA ALA A 54 8.67 4.74 -6.34
C ALA A 54 8.52 5.09 -4.85
N LEU A 55 9.27 6.07 -4.34
CA LEU A 55 9.15 6.56 -2.97
C LEU A 55 7.76 7.15 -2.70
N LEU A 56 7.23 7.95 -3.62
CA LEU A 56 5.87 8.50 -3.50
C LEU A 56 4.82 7.38 -3.47
N ILE A 57 4.91 6.42 -4.37
CA ILE A 57 4.01 5.27 -4.45
C ILE A 57 4.06 4.45 -3.15
N VAL A 58 5.27 4.09 -2.68
CA VAL A 58 5.45 3.32 -1.44
C VAL A 58 4.94 4.09 -0.23
N SER A 59 5.22 5.39 -0.16
CA SER A 59 4.75 6.22 0.94
C SER A 59 3.22 6.28 1.00
N THR A 60 2.57 6.46 -0.14
CA THR A 60 1.11 6.56 -0.21
C THR A 60 0.42 5.20 -0.08
N ALA A 61 0.89 4.19 -0.79
CA ALA A 61 0.20 2.92 -0.82
C ALA A 61 0.50 2.04 0.39
N PHE A 62 1.74 2.00 0.86
CA PHE A 62 2.14 1.13 1.96
C PHE A 62 2.24 1.87 3.29
N VAL A 63 3.06 2.93 3.41
CA VAL A 63 3.31 3.57 4.72
C VAL A 63 2.03 4.15 5.30
N LEU A 64 1.24 4.89 4.51
CA LEU A 64 -0.02 5.46 4.98
C LEU A 64 -1.09 4.39 5.26
N HIS A 65 -1.10 3.28 4.52
CA HIS A 65 -1.96 2.12 4.80
C HIS A 65 -1.68 1.55 6.21
N GLU A 66 -0.41 1.23 6.52
CA GLU A 66 -0.01 0.72 7.84
C GLU A 66 -0.28 1.73 8.95
N LEU A 67 -0.04 3.02 8.69
CA LEU A 67 -0.40 4.08 9.61
C LEU A 67 -1.91 4.15 9.88
N GLY A 68 -2.73 3.89 8.89
CA GLY A 68 -4.18 3.79 9.04
C GLY A 68 -4.57 2.76 10.09
N HIS A 69 -4.06 1.53 10.00
CA HIS A 69 -4.29 0.49 10.99
C HIS A 69 -3.82 0.90 12.39
N LYS A 70 -2.59 1.41 12.48
CA LYS A 70 -1.99 1.83 13.75
C LYS A 70 -2.80 2.90 14.46
N LEU A 71 -3.15 3.97 13.76
CA LEU A 71 -3.86 5.10 14.36
C LEU A 71 -5.25 4.70 14.86
N VAL A 72 -5.97 3.86 14.11
CA VAL A 72 -7.28 3.37 14.52
C VAL A 72 -7.16 2.40 15.71
N ALA A 73 -6.14 1.51 15.72
CA ALA A 73 -5.89 0.63 16.87
C ALA A 73 -5.57 1.43 18.15
N GLN A 74 -4.72 2.45 18.02
CA GLN A 74 -4.38 3.33 19.15
C GLN A 74 -5.59 4.14 19.64
N LYS A 75 -6.50 4.55 18.76
CA LYS A 75 -7.77 5.18 19.15
C LYS A 75 -8.65 4.28 20.02
N TYR A 76 -8.56 2.96 19.84
CA TYR A 76 -9.23 1.98 20.70
C TYR A 76 -8.42 1.60 21.95
N GLY A 77 -7.33 2.32 22.25
CA GLY A 77 -6.49 2.09 23.44
C GLY A 77 -5.55 0.88 23.30
N CYS A 78 -5.36 0.35 22.10
CA CYS A 78 -4.46 -0.77 21.86
C CYS A 78 -3.01 -0.30 21.72
N TRP A 79 -2.08 -1.13 22.17
CA TRP A 79 -0.71 -1.03 21.71
C TRP A 79 -0.66 -1.44 20.23
N ALA A 80 -0.01 -0.63 19.39
CA ALA A 80 0.11 -0.89 17.97
C ALA A 80 1.45 -0.38 17.46
N GLU A 81 2.26 -1.27 16.87
CA GLU A 81 3.57 -0.93 16.29
C GLU A 81 3.83 -1.73 15.01
N TYR A 82 4.33 -1.05 13.99
CA TYR A 82 4.79 -1.70 12.78
C TYR A 82 6.03 -2.56 13.06
N ARG A 83 6.07 -3.75 12.45
CA ARG A 83 7.22 -4.65 12.45
C ARG A 83 7.49 -5.14 11.04
N MET A 84 8.72 -4.95 10.56
CA MET A 84 9.15 -5.43 9.26
C MET A 84 9.24 -6.97 9.22
N TYR A 85 9.03 -7.52 8.03
CA TYR A 85 9.26 -8.93 7.74
C TYR A 85 10.42 -9.06 6.73
N PRO A 86 11.67 -9.29 7.20
CA PRO A 86 12.85 -9.24 6.36
C PRO A 86 12.83 -10.21 5.18
N ARG A 87 12.26 -11.41 5.37
CA ARG A 87 12.17 -12.41 4.29
C ARG A 87 11.22 -11.96 3.18
N GLY A 88 10.12 -11.32 3.54
CA GLY A 88 9.17 -10.76 2.56
C GLY A 88 9.76 -9.57 1.80
N LEU A 89 10.56 -8.74 2.46
CA LEU A 89 11.30 -7.65 1.81
C LEU A 89 12.38 -8.17 0.85
N LEU A 90 13.12 -9.20 1.26
CA LEU A 90 14.10 -9.85 0.39
C LEU A 90 13.43 -10.46 -0.84
N LEU A 91 12.28 -11.15 -0.65
CA LEU A 91 11.51 -11.69 -1.75
C LEU A 91 11.05 -10.59 -2.72
N ALA A 92 10.53 -9.47 -2.19
CA ALA A 92 10.11 -8.33 -3.02
C ALA A 92 11.27 -7.80 -3.88
N LEU A 93 12.46 -7.68 -3.29
CA LEU A 93 13.64 -7.22 -4.01
C LEU A 93 14.09 -8.20 -5.10
N ILE A 94 14.08 -9.53 -4.82
CA ILE A 94 14.45 -10.55 -5.81
C ILE A 94 13.43 -10.56 -6.97
N VAL A 95 12.14 -10.56 -6.65
CA VAL A 95 11.07 -10.66 -7.66
C VAL A 95 11.00 -9.39 -8.51
N SER A 96 11.42 -8.22 -7.97
CA SER A 96 11.44 -6.96 -8.74
C SER A 96 12.33 -7.01 -9.99
N PHE A 97 13.38 -7.84 -10.00
CA PHE A 97 14.22 -8.05 -11.19
C PHE A 97 13.48 -8.74 -12.35
N PHE A 98 12.31 -9.32 -12.09
CA PHE A 98 11.43 -9.89 -13.13
C PHE A 98 10.31 -8.93 -13.54
N GLY A 99 10.42 -7.64 -13.19
CA GLY A 99 9.44 -6.61 -13.52
C GLY A 99 8.16 -6.65 -12.67
N VAL A 100 8.14 -7.45 -11.59
CA VAL A 100 6.97 -7.59 -10.71
C VAL A 100 7.37 -7.25 -9.28
N VAL A 101 6.52 -6.51 -8.57
CA VAL A 101 6.68 -6.30 -7.12
C VAL A 101 5.63 -7.10 -6.39
N PHE A 102 6.06 -8.16 -5.73
CA PHE A 102 5.24 -8.92 -4.80
C PHE A 102 5.88 -8.84 -3.42
N ALA A 103 5.20 -8.21 -2.47
CA ALA A 103 5.78 -7.88 -1.18
C ALA A 103 4.87 -8.25 -0.01
N ALA A 104 5.49 -8.83 1.01
CA ALA A 104 4.95 -8.88 2.37
C ALA A 104 5.94 -8.16 3.30
N PRO A 105 5.96 -6.81 3.29
CA PRO A 105 7.05 -6.03 3.91
C PRO A 105 7.04 -6.05 5.43
N GLY A 106 5.91 -6.38 6.02
CA GLY A 106 5.64 -6.37 7.45
C GLY A 106 4.17 -6.08 7.71
N ALA A 107 3.85 -5.81 8.96
CA ALA A 107 2.49 -5.46 9.39
C ALA A 107 2.50 -4.70 10.71
N VAL A 108 1.42 -4.00 11.02
CA VAL A 108 1.17 -3.45 12.35
C VAL A 108 0.72 -4.57 13.29
N TYR A 109 1.54 -4.83 14.30
CA TYR A 109 1.20 -5.73 15.41
C TYR A 109 0.36 -4.98 16.42
N ILE A 110 -0.76 -5.58 16.82
CA ILE A 110 -1.73 -4.98 17.72
C ILE A 110 -1.87 -5.88 18.95
N ALA A 111 -1.72 -5.30 20.14
CA ALA A 111 -1.94 -5.97 21.42
C ALA A 111 -2.96 -5.18 22.24
N GLY A 112 -3.95 -5.89 22.77
CA GLY A 112 -5.06 -5.37 23.56
C GLY A 112 -6.34 -6.18 23.35
N ASN A 113 -7.34 -5.89 24.18
CA ASN A 113 -8.66 -6.50 24.04
C ASN A 113 -9.46 -5.73 22.97
N VAL A 114 -9.58 -6.30 21.78
CA VAL A 114 -10.40 -5.74 20.71
C VAL A 114 -11.62 -6.62 20.47
N SER A 115 -12.79 -6.01 20.38
CA SER A 115 -13.99 -6.69 19.92
C SER A 115 -13.88 -7.05 18.42
N MET A 116 -14.75 -7.93 17.94
CA MET A 116 -14.80 -8.27 16.51
C MET A 116 -15.07 -7.04 15.65
N GLU A 117 -15.92 -6.13 16.14
CA GLU A 117 -16.22 -4.86 15.47
C GLU A 117 -14.99 -3.94 15.41
N GLN A 118 -14.29 -3.77 16.52
CA GLN A 118 -13.08 -2.95 16.56
C GLN A 118 -11.99 -3.53 15.66
N ASN A 119 -11.80 -4.85 15.66
CA ASN A 119 -10.83 -5.50 14.78
C ASN A 119 -11.19 -5.31 13.30
N GLY A 120 -12.48 -5.40 12.94
CA GLY A 120 -12.96 -5.09 11.58
C GLY A 120 -12.70 -3.64 11.19
N LYS A 121 -12.98 -2.67 12.06
CA LYS A 121 -12.73 -1.24 11.82
C LYS A 121 -11.24 -0.91 11.70
N ILE A 122 -10.40 -1.51 12.54
CA ILE A 122 -8.94 -1.39 12.45
C ILE A 122 -8.47 -1.92 11.09
N SER A 123 -8.94 -3.11 10.71
CA SER A 123 -8.55 -3.71 9.44
C SER A 123 -9.09 -2.94 8.21
N ALA A 124 -10.23 -2.27 8.32
CA ALA A 124 -10.76 -1.43 7.25
C ALA A 124 -9.93 -0.14 7.03
N ALA A 125 -9.18 0.31 8.05
CA ALA A 125 -8.49 1.59 8.00
C ALA A 125 -7.42 1.66 6.91
N GLY A 126 -6.63 0.60 6.72
CA GLY A 126 -5.61 0.54 5.66
C GLY A 126 -6.21 0.65 4.25
N PRO A 127 -7.13 -0.26 3.85
CA PRO A 127 -7.78 -0.17 2.55
C PRO A 127 -8.58 1.14 2.35
N LEU A 128 -9.16 1.73 3.40
CA LEU A 128 -9.83 3.03 3.31
C LEU A 128 -8.84 4.17 3.02
N VAL A 129 -7.63 4.12 3.57
CA VAL A 129 -6.57 5.07 3.22
C VAL A 129 -6.21 4.95 1.74
N ASN A 130 -6.04 3.74 1.21
CA ASN A 130 -5.75 3.54 -0.20
C ASN A 130 -6.89 4.07 -1.10
N ILE A 131 -8.15 3.80 -0.76
CA ILE A 131 -9.32 4.37 -1.46
C ILE A 131 -9.28 5.90 -1.44
N GLY A 132 -9.03 6.49 -0.26
CA GLY A 132 -8.97 7.94 -0.08
C GLY A 132 -7.86 8.60 -0.91
N ILE A 133 -6.68 7.97 -0.99
CA ILE A 133 -5.58 8.44 -1.82
C ILE A 133 -5.95 8.37 -3.31
N ALA A 134 -6.49 7.22 -3.75
CA ALA A 134 -6.93 7.07 -5.15
C ALA A 134 -7.99 8.11 -5.52
N LEU A 135 -8.96 8.38 -4.67
CA LEU A 135 -9.97 9.43 -4.87
C LEU A 135 -9.35 10.83 -4.89
N GLY A 136 -8.35 11.09 -4.05
CA GLY A 136 -7.66 12.38 -4.01
C GLY A 136 -6.86 12.70 -5.27
N PHE A 137 -6.24 11.69 -5.89
CA PHE A 137 -5.49 11.85 -7.13
C PHE A 137 -6.34 11.71 -8.41
N LEU A 138 -7.54 11.11 -8.31
CA LEU A 138 -8.44 10.88 -9.44
C LEU A 138 -8.79 12.17 -10.24
N PRO A 139 -9.06 13.34 -9.62
CA PRO A 139 -9.28 14.57 -10.37
C PRO A 139 -8.09 14.95 -11.26
N ALA A 140 -6.86 14.77 -10.79
CA ALA A 140 -5.68 15.05 -11.60
C ALA A 140 -5.58 14.11 -12.80
N VAL A 141 -6.00 12.85 -12.65
CA VAL A 141 -6.03 11.88 -13.78
C VAL A 141 -7.08 12.28 -14.82
N ILE A 142 -8.25 12.76 -14.40
CA ILE A 142 -9.35 13.06 -15.31
C ILE A 142 -9.17 14.42 -16.01
N PHE A 143 -8.75 15.45 -15.27
CA PHE A 143 -8.79 16.84 -15.76
C PHE A 143 -7.46 17.33 -16.35
N PHE A 144 -6.33 16.64 -16.10
CA PHE A 144 -5.02 17.04 -16.59
C PHE A 144 -4.29 15.93 -17.37
N PRO A 145 -4.94 15.30 -18.36
CA PRO A 145 -4.34 14.20 -19.11
C PRO A 145 -3.09 14.66 -19.89
N LEU A 146 -2.16 13.73 -20.09
CA LEU A 146 -0.92 13.90 -20.87
C LEU A 146 0.09 14.90 -20.28
N SER A 147 -0.12 15.43 -19.09
CA SER A 147 0.89 16.20 -18.39
C SER A 147 1.95 15.27 -17.76
N SER A 148 3.18 15.77 -17.51
CA SER A 148 4.23 14.99 -16.85
C SER A 148 3.80 14.47 -15.48
N VAL A 149 2.94 15.21 -14.77
CA VAL A 149 2.40 14.82 -13.47
C VAL A 149 1.30 13.76 -13.60
N TRP A 150 0.61 13.73 -14.74
CA TRP A 150 -0.48 12.79 -14.98
C TRP A 150 -0.08 11.32 -14.86
N VAL A 151 1.06 10.95 -15.46
CA VAL A 151 1.60 9.58 -15.37
C VAL A 151 1.78 9.17 -13.91
N VAL A 152 2.35 10.05 -13.09
CA VAL A 152 2.54 9.81 -11.66
C VAL A 152 1.21 9.61 -10.94
N CYS A 153 0.21 10.47 -11.23
CA CYS A 153 -1.12 10.37 -10.63
C CYS A 153 -1.81 9.05 -10.99
N VAL A 154 -1.70 8.60 -12.25
CA VAL A 154 -2.26 7.31 -12.69
C VAL A 154 -1.61 6.16 -11.92
N PHE A 155 -0.26 6.14 -11.81
CA PHE A 155 0.43 5.09 -11.06
C PHE A 155 0.11 5.12 -9.57
N VAL A 156 0.03 6.29 -8.94
CA VAL A 156 -0.38 6.41 -7.53
C VAL A 156 -1.78 5.87 -7.33
N CYS A 157 -2.75 6.25 -8.19
CA CYS A 157 -4.11 5.70 -8.13
C CYS A 157 -4.08 4.18 -8.32
N PHE A 158 -3.44 3.70 -9.39
CA PHE A 158 -3.42 2.29 -9.74
C PHE A 158 -2.84 1.41 -8.64
N ILE A 159 -1.67 1.76 -8.10
CA ILE A 159 -1.02 0.96 -7.05
C ILE A 159 -1.81 0.99 -5.73
N ASN A 160 -2.39 2.14 -5.37
CA ASN A 160 -3.25 2.22 -4.18
C ASN A 160 -4.50 1.34 -4.33
N ILE A 161 -5.16 1.35 -5.51
CA ILE A 161 -6.32 0.51 -5.80
C ILE A 161 -5.92 -0.97 -5.78
N MET A 162 -4.78 -1.33 -6.37
CA MET A 162 -4.29 -2.72 -6.38
C MET A 162 -3.97 -3.22 -4.98
N LEU A 163 -3.27 -2.43 -4.17
CA LEU A 163 -2.94 -2.82 -2.80
C LEU A 163 -4.20 -2.90 -1.91
N GLY A 164 -5.09 -1.90 -2.00
CA GLY A 164 -6.37 -1.93 -1.31
C GLY A 164 -7.20 -3.14 -1.72
N GLY A 165 -7.30 -3.43 -3.01
CA GLY A 165 -8.03 -4.58 -3.56
C GLY A 165 -7.45 -5.93 -3.10
N PHE A 166 -6.12 -6.06 -3.13
CA PHE A 166 -5.44 -7.25 -2.63
C PHE A 166 -5.74 -7.49 -1.14
N ASN A 167 -5.69 -6.43 -0.32
CA ASN A 167 -6.01 -6.53 1.10
C ASN A 167 -7.49 -6.79 1.37
N MET A 168 -8.40 -6.53 0.42
CA MET A 168 -9.82 -6.86 0.55
C MET A 168 -10.15 -8.34 0.28
N ILE A 169 -9.20 -9.16 -0.16
CA ILE A 169 -9.41 -10.61 -0.32
C ILE A 169 -9.78 -11.21 1.05
N PRO A 170 -10.92 -11.96 1.17
CA PRO A 170 -11.43 -12.44 2.44
C PRO A 170 -10.69 -13.70 2.92
N PHE A 171 -9.36 -13.70 2.86
CA PHE A 171 -8.47 -14.79 3.25
C PHE A 171 -7.46 -14.32 4.30
N TYR A 172 -7.25 -15.13 5.36
CA TYR A 172 -6.26 -14.82 6.39
C TYR A 172 -4.84 -14.93 5.81
N PRO A 173 -3.92 -13.99 6.11
CA PRO A 173 -3.96 -12.95 7.14
C PRO A 173 -4.44 -11.56 6.66
N LEU A 174 -4.97 -11.43 5.44
CA LEU A 174 -5.35 -10.16 4.83
C LEU A 174 -6.49 -9.46 5.59
N ASP A 175 -6.59 -8.15 5.44
CA ASP A 175 -7.58 -7.32 6.14
C ASP A 175 -9.01 -7.68 5.79
N GLY A 176 -9.25 -8.01 4.53
CA GLY A 176 -10.56 -8.42 4.01
C GLY A 176 -11.17 -9.56 4.82
N SER A 177 -10.36 -10.48 5.34
CA SER A 177 -10.86 -11.58 6.18
C SER A 177 -11.48 -11.10 7.50
N LYS A 178 -10.91 -10.07 8.11
CA LYS A 178 -11.36 -9.50 9.39
C LYS A 178 -12.56 -8.56 9.14
N ILE A 179 -12.52 -7.77 8.06
CA ILE A 179 -13.63 -6.91 7.64
C ILE A 179 -14.87 -7.76 7.30
N PHE A 180 -14.70 -8.82 6.52
CA PHE A 180 -15.78 -9.72 6.13
C PHE A 180 -16.46 -10.42 7.31
N ARG A 181 -15.64 -10.85 8.32
CA ARG A 181 -16.17 -11.43 9.56
C ARG A 181 -16.95 -10.43 10.39
N TRP A 182 -16.52 -9.16 10.42
CA TRP A 182 -17.24 -8.11 11.13
C TRP A 182 -18.52 -7.70 10.40
N SER A 183 -18.42 -7.33 9.11
CA SER A 183 -19.56 -6.84 8.34
C SER A 183 -19.38 -7.13 6.84
N LYS A 184 -20.16 -8.10 6.34
CA LYS A 184 -20.18 -8.41 4.90
C LYS A 184 -20.60 -7.22 4.06
N MET A 185 -21.51 -6.36 4.58
CA MET A 185 -21.99 -5.16 3.88
C MET A 185 -20.89 -4.12 3.72
N VAL A 186 -20.12 -3.84 4.79
CA VAL A 186 -18.98 -2.92 4.71
C VAL A 186 -17.91 -3.47 3.77
N TRP A 187 -17.60 -4.76 3.87
CA TRP A 187 -16.66 -5.42 2.98
C TRP A 187 -17.09 -5.31 1.51
N ALA A 188 -18.35 -5.64 1.20
CA ALA A 188 -18.88 -5.56 -0.17
C ALA A 188 -18.90 -4.12 -0.69
N GLY A 189 -19.28 -3.14 0.13
CA GLY A 189 -19.27 -1.72 -0.24
C GLY A 189 -17.87 -1.21 -0.57
N MET A 190 -16.88 -1.53 0.27
CA MET A 190 -15.48 -1.15 0.01
C MET A 190 -14.92 -1.82 -1.25
N LEU A 191 -15.20 -3.12 -1.44
CA LEU A 191 -14.78 -3.85 -2.63
C LEU A 191 -15.42 -3.28 -3.90
N THR A 192 -16.69 -2.92 -3.85
CA THR A 192 -17.39 -2.27 -4.97
C THR A 192 -16.73 -0.95 -5.35
N ILE A 193 -16.39 -0.10 -4.36
CA ILE A 193 -15.69 1.17 -4.63
C ILE A 193 -14.33 0.91 -5.29
N ILE A 194 -13.56 -0.05 -4.80
CA ILE A 194 -12.25 -0.42 -5.38
C ILE A 194 -12.40 -0.90 -6.82
N ILE A 195 -13.40 -1.74 -7.12
CA ILE A 195 -13.65 -2.23 -8.47
C ILE A 195 -14.06 -1.07 -9.40
N MET A 196 -14.92 -0.16 -8.94
CA MET A 196 -15.32 1.01 -9.73
C MET A 196 -14.14 1.93 -10.01
N LEU A 197 -13.31 2.24 -9.01
CA LEU A 197 -12.09 3.03 -9.20
C LEU A 197 -11.12 2.32 -10.15
N GLY A 198 -10.95 1.01 -10.01
CA GLY A 198 -10.14 0.19 -10.91
C GLY A 198 -10.62 0.27 -12.36
N ALA A 199 -11.93 0.16 -12.59
CA ALA A 199 -12.52 0.29 -13.92
C ALA A 199 -12.32 1.68 -14.54
N ILE A 200 -12.30 2.74 -13.72
CA ILE A 200 -12.03 4.11 -14.18
C ILE A 200 -10.54 4.28 -14.51
N ILE A 201 -9.63 3.79 -13.67
CA ILE A 201 -8.18 4.03 -13.80
C ILE A 201 -7.53 3.10 -14.83
N TYR A 202 -8.00 1.88 -14.99
CA TYR A 202 -7.40 0.87 -15.86
C TYR A 202 -7.19 1.33 -17.32
N PRO A 203 -8.16 2.01 -18.00
CA PRO A 203 -7.93 2.53 -19.35
C PRO A 203 -6.76 3.52 -19.45
N TYR A 204 -6.60 4.38 -18.46
CA TYR A 204 -5.49 5.35 -18.42
C TYR A 204 -4.14 4.66 -18.21
N TYR A 205 -4.11 3.63 -17.36
CA TYR A 205 -2.91 2.80 -17.16
C TYR A 205 -2.50 2.10 -18.46
N VAL A 206 -3.44 1.48 -19.19
CA VAL A 206 -3.20 0.83 -20.47
C VAL A 206 -2.72 1.84 -21.52
N LEU A 207 -3.30 3.06 -21.56
CA LEU A 207 -2.89 4.12 -22.48
C LEU A 207 -1.42 4.53 -22.27
N ILE A 208 -0.96 4.64 -21.02
CA ILE A 208 0.45 4.92 -20.71
C ILE A 208 1.34 3.80 -21.27
N PHE A 209 0.95 2.55 -21.04
CA PHE A 209 1.74 1.40 -21.50
C PHE A 209 1.84 1.32 -23.03
N SER A 210 0.73 1.58 -23.75
CA SER A 210 0.73 1.62 -25.21
C SER A 210 1.57 2.76 -25.76
N TYR A 211 1.55 3.94 -25.12
CA TYR A 211 2.37 5.09 -25.52
C TYR A 211 3.87 4.82 -25.34
N LEU A 212 4.26 4.24 -24.19
CA LEU A 212 5.66 3.90 -23.92
C LEU A 212 6.19 2.81 -24.87
N SER A 213 5.38 1.82 -25.21
CA SER A 213 5.78 0.76 -26.15
C SER A 213 5.91 1.25 -27.59
N SER A 214 5.09 2.22 -28.03
CA SER A 214 5.19 2.79 -29.36
C SER A 214 6.36 3.77 -29.55
N SER A 215 6.87 4.36 -28.47
CA SER A 215 8.03 5.27 -28.50
C SER A 215 9.38 4.54 -28.38
N ALA A 216 9.37 3.22 -28.15
CA ALA A 216 10.57 2.38 -28.05
C ALA A 216 10.96 1.68 -29.39
N VAL A 217 10.17 1.87 -30.45
CA VAL A 217 10.43 1.42 -31.84
C VAL A 217 10.90 2.61 -32.68
#